data_1247516fc6e7f22c83672e9f7baa1697
#
_entry.id   1247516fc6e7f22c83672e9f7baa1697
#
_cell.length_a   1.000
_cell.length_b   1.000
_cell.length_c   1.000
_cell.angle_alpha   90.00
_cell.angle_beta   90.00
_cell.angle_gamma   90.00
#
_symmetry.space_group_name_H-M   'P 1'
#
loop_
_entity.id
_entity.type
_entity.pdbx_description
1 polymer ?
#
loop_
_entity_poly.entity_id
_entity_poly.type
_entity_poly.pdbx_seq_one_letter_code
_entity_poly.pdbx_strand_id
1 'polypeptide(L)'
;MGVGISYAQDDTEEVVKTPSDSVQIAVMQDNMKKVPWNTDPLSPAKAAFYSAVIPGLGQIYNKSYWKVPLVYAAIGTPIYFYIRNSKEYDRYLTAYKRRQQGYTDDEFYLDGQPLLSTDGLRRGIQFYRRNKELSILIGIGMYAL
;
A
#
# COMPACT_ATOMS: atom_id res chain seq x y z
N MET A 1 75.42 -44.48 27.40
CA MET A 1 75.63 -43.36 26.48
C MET A 1 74.34 -43.23 25.63
N GLY A 2 73.66 -42.11 25.72
CA GLY A 2 72.44 -41.88 24.96
C GLY A 2 71.56 -40.93 25.71
N VAL A 3 71.79 -39.61 25.48
CA VAL A 3 71.05 -38.50 26.08
C VAL A 3 69.79 -38.31 25.30
N GLY A 4 68.61 -38.57 25.86
CA GLY A 4 67.32 -38.21 25.32
C GLY A 4 66.98 -36.79 25.65
N ILE A 5 66.84 -35.92 24.66
CA ILE A 5 66.37 -34.55 24.82
C ILE A 5 64.85 -34.55 24.61
N SER A 6 64.08 -34.29 25.67
CA SER A 6 62.64 -34.09 25.60
C SER A 6 62.38 -32.62 25.24
N TYR A 7 61.74 -32.37 24.10
CA TYR A 7 61.18 -31.10 23.76
C TYR A 7 59.76 -31.05 24.25
N ALA A 8 59.51 -30.31 25.31
CA ALA A 8 58.16 -29.86 25.67
C ALA A 8 57.85 -28.63 24.82
N GLN A 9 56.97 -28.78 23.88
CA GLN A 9 56.46 -27.68 23.13
C GLN A 9 55.17 -27.20 23.83
N ASP A 10 55.31 -26.13 24.57
CA ASP A 10 54.22 -25.43 25.21
C ASP A 10 53.72 -24.35 24.23
N ASP A 11 52.78 -24.76 23.32
CA ASP A 11 52.09 -23.86 22.43
C ASP A 11 50.88 -23.24 23.14
N THR A 12 51.15 -22.35 24.12
CA THR A 12 50.18 -21.37 24.57
C THR A 12 50.10 -20.26 23.51
N GLU A 13 49.25 -20.41 22.52
CA GLU A 13 48.83 -19.28 21.70
C GLU A 13 48.15 -18.23 22.62
N GLU A 14 48.92 -17.31 23.10
CA GLU A 14 48.43 -16.10 23.70
C GLU A 14 47.75 -15.26 22.58
N VAL A 15 46.39 -15.42 22.46
CA VAL A 15 45.59 -14.59 21.58
C VAL A 15 45.76 -13.16 22.04
N VAL A 16 46.65 -12.44 21.40
CA VAL A 16 46.87 -11.00 21.59
C VAL A 16 45.55 -10.29 21.18
N LYS A 17 44.65 -10.08 22.13
CA LYS A 17 43.48 -9.25 21.96
C LYS A 17 43.92 -7.82 21.73
N THR A 18 43.92 -7.38 20.48
CA THR A 18 44.19 -5.98 20.17
C THR A 18 43.13 -5.09 20.83
N PRO A 19 43.52 -3.90 21.32
CA PRO A 19 42.57 -2.96 21.96
C PRO A 19 41.35 -2.63 21.09
N SER A 20 41.49 -2.76 19.77
CA SER A 20 40.44 -2.60 18.79
C SER A 20 39.31 -3.65 18.92
N ASP A 21 39.65 -4.90 19.21
CA ASP A 21 38.66 -5.97 19.31
C ASP A 21 37.81 -5.86 20.57
N SER A 22 38.41 -5.45 21.67
CA SER A 22 37.68 -5.23 22.93
C SER A 22 36.70 -4.05 22.83
N VAL A 23 37.06 -3.00 22.11
CA VAL A 23 36.16 -1.86 21.85
C VAL A 23 35.00 -2.28 20.92
N GLN A 24 35.29 -3.06 19.87
CA GLN A 24 34.22 -3.55 18.96
C GLN A 24 33.25 -4.48 19.69
N ILE A 25 33.77 -5.39 20.53
CA ILE A 25 32.92 -6.28 21.32
C ILE A 25 32.06 -5.48 22.31
N ALA A 26 32.62 -4.46 22.97
CA ALA A 26 31.87 -3.61 23.89
C ALA A 26 30.76 -2.81 23.18
N VAL A 27 31.04 -2.27 21.98
CA VAL A 27 30.04 -1.57 21.16
C VAL A 27 28.95 -2.51 20.70
N MET A 28 29.29 -3.72 20.26
CA MET A 28 28.31 -4.74 19.90
C MET A 28 27.41 -5.15 21.06
N GLN A 29 28.00 -5.32 22.26
CA GLN A 29 27.24 -5.65 23.46
C GLN A 29 26.31 -4.52 23.91
N ASP A 30 26.74 -3.26 23.79
CA ASP A 30 25.89 -2.10 24.12
C ASP A 30 24.73 -1.96 23.14
N ASN A 31 24.98 -2.22 21.87
CA ASN A 31 23.91 -2.26 20.84
C ASN A 31 22.93 -3.41 21.06
N MET A 32 23.39 -4.58 21.51
CA MET A 32 22.51 -5.70 21.85
C MET A 32 21.64 -5.40 23.07
N LYS A 33 22.16 -4.65 24.06
CA LYS A 33 21.38 -4.21 25.23
C LYS A 33 20.32 -3.18 24.93
N LYS A 34 20.46 -2.43 23.81
CA LYS A 34 19.49 -1.41 23.36
C LYS A 34 18.33 -1.98 22.57
N VAL A 35 18.38 -3.25 22.17
CA VAL A 35 17.22 -3.94 21.58
C VAL A 35 16.27 -4.31 22.72
N PRO A 36 15.12 -3.65 22.87
CA PRO A 36 14.17 -4.00 23.91
C PRO A 36 13.70 -5.44 23.70
N TRP A 37 13.80 -6.27 24.74
CA TRP A 37 13.43 -7.69 24.75
C TRP A 37 11.97 -7.96 24.33
N ASN A 38 11.12 -6.91 24.33
CA ASN A 38 9.74 -6.95 23.92
C ASN A 38 9.52 -6.69 22.42
N THR A 39 10.59 -6.61 21.63
CA THR A 39 10.44 -6.50 20.17
C THR A 39 10.17 -7.89 19.62
N ASP A 40 8.90 -8.26 19.55
CA ASP A 40 8.46 -9.49 18.88
C ASP A 40 9.01 -9.47 17.44
N PRO A 41 9.92 -10.41 17.07
CA PRO A 41 10.54 -10.43 15.74
C PRO A 41 9.51 -10.59 14.62
N LEU A 42 8.30 -11.06 14.94
CA LEU A 42 7.18 -11.19 14.03
C LEU A 42 6.33 -9.91 13.96
N SER A 43 6.62 -8.87 14.75
CA SER A 43 5.80 -7.66 14.79
C SER A 43 5.67 -6.96 13.44
N PRO A 44 6.72 -6.85 12.56
CA PRO A 44 6.56 -6.29 11.23
C PRO A 44 5.67 -7.14 10.33
N ALA A 45 5.81 -8.47 10.40
CA ALA A 45 4.98 -9.39 9.63
C ALA A 45 3.50 -9.36 10.06
N LYS A 46 3.24 -9.27 11.37
CA LYS A 46 1.89 -9.10 11.91
C LYS A 46 1.27 -7.77 11.46
N ALA A 47 2.02 -6.66 11.54
CA ALA A 47 1.56 -5.36 11.08
C ALA A 47 1.22 -5.37 9.59
N ALA A 48 2.05 -5.99 8.76
CA ALA A 48 1.81 -6.15 7.33
C ALA A 48 0.56 -6.99 7.05
N PHE A 49 0.39 -8.11 7.75
CA PHE A 49 -0.81 -8.94 7.63
C PHE A 49 -2.09 -8.18 8.01
N TYR A 50 -2.08 -7.46 9.12
CA TYR A 50 -3.22 -6.65 9.54
C TYR A 50 -3.55 -5.55 8.52
N SER A 51 -2.54 -4.92 7.92
CA SER A 51 -2.74 -3.91 6.87
C SER A 51 -3.31 -4.51 5.58
N ALA A 52 -2.98 -5.77 5.27
CA ALA A 52 -3.53 -6.47 4.11
C ALA A 52 -5.01 -6.85 4.29
N VAL A 53 -5.44 -7.14 5.52
CA VAL A 53 -6.84 -7.50 5.82
C VAL A 53 -7.72 -6.26 5.94
N ILE A 54 -7.29 -5.27 6.70
CA ILE A 54 -8.00 -3.99 6.86
C ILE A 54 -7.00 -2.85 6.73
N PRO A 55 -7.16 -1.97 5.71
CA PRO A 55 -6.28 -0.83 5.52
C PRO A 55 -6.19 0.04 6.79
N GLY A 56 -4.99 0.33 7.25
CA GLY A 56 -4.76 1.13 8.45
C GLY A 56 -4.61 0.36 9.77
N LEU A 57 -4.96 -0.93 9.87
CA LEU A 57 -4.76 -1.71 11.10
C LEU A 57 -3.29 -1.84 11.49
N GLY A 58 -2.39 -2.00 10.52
CA GLY A 58 -0.96 -2.01 10.78
C GLY A 58 -0.44 -0.69 11.37
N GLN A 59 -1.07 0.42 10.99
CA GLN A 59 -0.73 1.75 11.54
C GLN A 59 -1.27 1.92 12.97
N ILE A 60 -2.44 1.35 13.27
CA ILE A 60 -2.98 1.28 14.63
C ILE A 60 -2.07 0.42 15.50
N TYR A 61 -1.65 -0.75 15.00
CA TYR A 61 -0.69 -1.63 15.69
C TYR A 61 0.62 -0.92 16.00
N ASN A 62 1.10 -0.09 15.07
CA ASN A 62 2.32 0.71 15.22
C ASN A 62 2.10 2.03 16.00
N LYS A 63 0.94 2.19 16.68
CA LYS A 63 0.54 3.37 17.48
C LYS A 63 0.54 4.70 16.71
N SER A 64 0.47 4.64 15.38
CA SER A 64 0.48 5.82 14.50
C SER A 64 -0.96 6.24 14.11
N TYR A 65 -1.81 6.47 15.10
CA TYR A 65 -3.26 6.72 14.93
C TYR A 65 -3.58 7.91 14.01
N TRP A 66 -2.73 8.92 13.96
CA TRP A 66 -2.94 10.11 13.13
C TRP A 66 -2.89 9.80 11.62
N LYS A 67 -2.24 8.69 11.23
CA LYS A 67 -2.16 8.25 9.82
C LYS A 67 -3.41 7.52 9.36
N VAL A 68 -4.20 6.99 10.28
CA VAL A 68 -5.42 6.23 9.97
C VAL A 68 -6.43 7.03 9.15
N PRO A 69 -6.82 8.26 9.55
CA PRO A 69 -7.76 9.06 8.76
C PRO A 69 -7.22 9.40 7.36
N LEU A 70 -5.90 9.56 7.20
CA LEU A 70 -5.28 9.82 5.91
C LEU A 70 -5.40 8.61 4.97
N VAL A 71 -5.23 7.39 5.48
CA VAL A 71 -5.43 6.16 4.71
C VAL A 71 -6.88 6.02 4.24
N TYR A 72 -7.84 6.26 5.15
CA TYR A 72 -9.25 6.19 4.76
C TYR A 72 -9.65 7.28 3.78
N ALA A 73 -9.08 8.48 3.87
CA ALA A 73 -9.26 9.53 2.86
C ALA A 73 -8.67 9.12 1.50
N ALA A 74 -7.48 8.52 1.50
CA ALA A 74 -6.81 8.05 0.28
C ALA A 74 -7.59 6.96 -0.44
N ILE A 75 -8.21 6.02 0.30
CA ILE A 75 -9.03 4.94 -0.28
C ILE A 75 -10.45 5.44 -0.60
N GLY A 76 -11.02 6.27 0.25
CA GLY A 76 -12.40 6.78 0.09
C GLY A 76 -12.56 7.70 -1.12
N THR A 77 -11.51 8.47 -1.45
CA THR A 77 -11.54 9.39 -2.59
C THR A 77 -11.77 8.67 -3.93
N PRO A 78 -10.99 7.65 -4.33
CA PRO A 78 -11.24 6.89 -5.56
C PRO A 78 -12.61 6.22 -5.58
N ILE A 79 -13.07 5.68 -4.44
CA ILE A 79 -14.39 5.05 -4.32
C ILE A 79 -15.50 6.08 -4.59
N TYR A 80 -15.40 7.26 -4.01
CA TYR A 80 -16.37 8.35 -4.26
C TYR A 80 -16.43 8.73 -5.73
N PHE A 81 -15.27 8.94 -6.38
CA PHE A 81 -15.22 9.26 -7.79
C PHE A 81 -15.74 8.12 -8.66
N TYR A 82 -15.46 6.87 -8.32
CA TYR A 82 -16.01 5.71 -9.02
C TYR A 82 -17.54 5.71 -8.99
N ILE A 83 -18.14 5.86 -7.81
CA ILE A 83 -19.61 5.87 -7.65
C ILE A 83 -20.23 7.02 -8.44
N ARG A 84 -19.65 8.21 -8.34
CA ARG A 84 -20.14 9.39 -9.07
C ARG A 84 -20.07 9.19 -10.58
N ASN A 85 -18.92 8.79 -11.09
CA ASN A 85 -18.75 8.56 -12.53
C ASN A 85 -19.58 7.37 -13.02
N SER A 86 -19.82 6.35 -12.20
CA SER A 86 -20.69 5.22 -12.55
C SER A 86 -22.14 5.66 -12.72
N LYS A 87 -22.65 6.50 -11.81
CA LYS A 87 -24.01 7.04 -11.92
C LYS A 87 -24.20 7.88 -13.20
N GLU A 88 -23.27 8.77 -13.49
CA GLU A 88 -23.33 9.57 -14.70
C GLU A 88 -23.21 8.70 -15.96
N TYR A 89 -22.30 7.72 -15.96
CA TYR A 89 -22.20 6.76 -17.06
C TYR A 89 -23.54 6.06 -17.34
N ASP A 90 -24.22 5.57 -16.28
CA ASP A 90 -25.49 4.87 -16.42
C ASP A 90 -26.61 5.78 -16.94
N ARG A 91 -26.64 7.06 -16.54
CA ARG A 91 -27.58 8.08 -17.04
C ARG A 91 -27.41 8.28 -18.56
N TYR A 92 -26.18 8.56 -18.99
CA TYR A 92 -25.88 8.77 -20.41
C TYR A 92 -26.12 7.50 -21.23
N LEU A 93 -25.78 6.33 -20.69
CA LEU A 93 -26.00 5.05 -21.35
C LEU A 93 -27.50 4.74 -21.52
N THR A 94 -28.30 5.01 -20.50
CA THR A 94 -29.75 4.80 -20.54
C THR A 94 -30.39 5.71 -21.56
N ALA A 95 -30.06 7.00 -21.55
CA ALA A 95 -30.57 7.95 -22.57
C ALA A 95 -30.15 7.54 -23.97
N TYR A 96 -28.91 7.12 -24.19
CA TYR A 96 -28.44 6.65 -25.49
C TYR A 96 -29.23 5.41 -25.96
N LYS A 97 -29.43 4.40 -25.10
CA LYS A 97 -30.19 3.19 -25.41
C LYS A 97 -31.63 3.52 -25.76
N ARG A 98 -32.31 4.41 -25.03
CA ARG A 98 -33.68 4.83 -25.28
C ARG A 98 -33.81 5.49 -26.66
N ARG A 99 -32.89 6.37 -27.04
CA ARG A 99 -32.88 6.99 -28.37
C ARG A 99 -32.65 5.99 -29.49
N GLN A 100 -31.81 4.97 -29.28
CA GLN A 100 -31.60 3.88 -30.24
C GLN A 100 -32.88 3.07 -30.47
N GLN A 101 -33.77 3.01 -29.48
CA GLN A 101 -35.07 2.34 -29.54
C GLN A 101 -36.21 3.26 -30.13
N GLY A 102 -35.85 4.51 -30.46
CA GLY A 102 -36.80 5.47 -31.01
C GLY A 102 -37.59 6.28 -29.96
N TYR A 103 -37.26 6.15 -28.67
CA TYR A 103 -37.91 6.96 -27.63
C TYR A 103 -37.26 8.34 -27.55
N THR A 104 -38.08 9.36 -27.23
CA THR A 104 -37.69 10.76 -27.07
C THR A 104 -38.01 11.30 -25.69
N ASP A 105 -38.08 10.40 -24.68
CA ASP A 105 -38.48 10.68 -23.29
C ASP A 105 -37.32 10.56 -22.31
N ASP A 106 -36.08 10.72 -22.80
CA ASP A 106 -34.91 10.69 -21.93
C ASP A 106 -34.68 12.06 -21.20
N GLU A 107 -33.93 12.06 -20.12
CA GLU A 107 -33.67 13.27 -19.30
C GLU A 107 -32.92 14.38 -20.07
N PHE A 108 -32.33 14.09 -21.21
CA PHE A 108 -31.69 15.07 -22.11
C PHE A 108 -32.59 15.51 -23.28
N TYR A 109 -33.90 15.32 -23.14
CA TYR A 109 -34.90 15.88 -23.99
C TYR A 109 -35.72 16.91 -23.21
N LEU A 110 -35.90 18.10 -23.77
CA LEU A 110 -36.76 19.13 -23.21
C LEU A 110 -37.64 19.70 -24.32
N ASP A 111 -38.94 19.77 -24.08
CA ASP A 111 -39.93 20.32 -25.01
C ASP A 111 -39.84 19.74 -26.44
N GLY A 112 -39.58 18.44 -26.54
CA GLY A 112 -39.46 17.76 -27.86
C GLY A 112 -38.13 18.01 -28.58
N GLN A 113 -37.20 18.73 -27.95
CA GLN A 113 -35.88 19.02 -28.52
C GLN A 113 -34.77 18.33 -27.73
N PRO A 114 -33.78 17.71 -28.39
CA PRO A 114 -32.66 17.09 -27.72
C PRO A 114 -31.69 18.18 -27.20
N LEU A 115 -31.52 18.29 -25.89
CA LEU A 115 -30.49 19.12 -25.24
C LEU A 115 -29.08 18.65 -25.59
N LEU A 116 -28.91 17.35 -25.75
CA LEU A 116 -27.66 16.71 -26.19
C LEU A 116 -27.95 15.88 -27.46
N SER A 117 -27.08 16.00 -28.46
CA SER A 117 -27.12 15.11 -29.61
C SER A 117 -26.75 13.67 -29.24
N THR A 118 -27.13 12.70 -30.05
CA THR A 118 -26.75 11.29 -29.87
C THR A 118 -25.22 11.11 -29.81
N ASP A 119 -24.47 11.88 -30.59
CA ASP A 119 -23.00 11.90 -30.50
C ASP A 119 -22.50 12.54 -29.22
N GLY A 120 -23.21 13.53 -28.69
CA GLY A 120 -22.93 14.10 -27.36
C GLY A 120 -23.07 13.07 -26.25
N LEU A 121 -24.14 12.28 -26.26
CA LEU A 121 -24.34 11.17 -25.33
C LEU A 121 -23.23 10.14 -25.42
N ARG A 122 -22.83 9.75 -26.64
CA ARG A 122 -21.76 8.79 -26.87
C ARG A 122 -20.42 9.29 -26.30
N ARG A 123 -20.09 10.57 -26.52
CA ARG A 123 -18.89 11.17 -25.91
C ARG A 123 -18.97 11.19 -24.39
N GLY A 124 -20.13 11.51 -23.83
CA GLY A 124 -20.37 11.45 -22.38
C GLY A 124 -20.15 10.05 -21.80
N ILE A 125 -20.70 9.01 -22.45
CA ILE A 125 -20.48 7.61 -22.08
C ILE A 125 -18.98 7.26 -22.05
N GLN A 126 -18.23 7.63 -23.09
CA GLN A 126 -16.79 7.35 -23.16
C GLN A 126 -16.01 8.08 -22.08
N PHE A 127 -16.36 9.35 -21.82
CA PHE A 127 -15.71 10.17 -20.79
C PHE A 127 -15.91 9.58 -19.38
N TYR A 128 -17.16 9.30 -18.99
CA TYR A 128 -17.47 8.76 -17.67
C TYR A 128 -16.98 7.32 -17.50
N ARG A 129 -17.01 6.51 -18.55
CA ARG A 129 -16.41 5.18 -18.56
C ARG A 129 -14.91 5.24 -18.25
N ARG A 130 -14.18 6.08 -18.96
CA ARG A 130 -12.75 6.28 -18.73
C ARG A 130 -12.45 6.75 -17.31
N ASN A 131 -13.19 7.72 -16.79
CA ASN A 131 -13.01 8.23 -15.44
C ASN A 131 -13.32 7.17 -14.37
N LYS A 132 -14.33 6.34 -14.59
CA LYS A 132 -14.66 5.20 -13.74
C LYS A 132 -13.50 4.18 -13.70
N GLU A 133 -12.97 3.80 -14.85
CA GLU A 133 -11.84 2.89 -14.97
C GLU A 133 -10.58 3.46 -14.32
N LEU A 134 -10.28 4.74 -14.52
CA LEU A 134 -9.18 5.44 -13.86
C LEU A 134 -9.33 5.46 -12.33
N SER A 135 -10.54 5.66 -11.81
CA SER A 135 -10.81 5.64 -10.37
C SER A 135 -10.48 4.28 -9.75
N ILE A 136 -10.77 3.18 -10.45
CA ILE A 136 -10.41 1.82 -10.02
C ILE A 136 -8.87 1.67 -9.98
N LEU A 137 -8.17 2.08 -11.04
CA LEU A 137 -6.72 1.97 -11.12
C LEU A 137 -6.03 2.78 -10.03
N ILE A 138 -6.51 4.00 -9.77
CA ILE A 138 -6.01 4.84 -8.67
C ILE A 138 -6.29 4.17 -7.32
N GLY A 139 -7.49 3.61 -7.13
CA GLY A 139 -7.84 2.90 -5.89
C GLY A 139 -6.94 1.70 -5.62
N ILE A 140 -6.65 0.89 -6.65
CA ILE A 140 -5.71 -0.24 -6.55
C ILE A 140 -4.30 0.26 -6.24
N GLY A 141 -3.84 1.32 -6.91
CA GLY A 141 -2.53 1.92 -6.66
C GLY A 141 -2.38 2.44 -5.22
N MET A 142 -3.41 3.12 -4.71
CA MET A 142 -3.43 3.62 -3.32
C MET A 142 -3.49 2.50 -2.28
N TYR A 143 -4.14 1.38 -2.61
CA TYR A 143 -4.17 0.22 -1.73
C TYR A 143 -2.82 -0.52 -1.71
N ALA A 144 -2.10 -0.54 -2.83
CA ALA A 144 -0.81 -1.22 -2.97
C ALA A 144 0.37 -0.46 -2.33
N LEU A 145 0.23 0.87 -2.08
CA LEU A 145 1.21 1.72 -1.41
C LEU A 145 1.13 1.61 0.12
#